data_48c883c50e4c4b55918c62b2b5fefdd3
#
_entry.id   48c883c50e4c4b55918c62b2b5fefdd3
#
_cell.length_a   1.000
_cell.length_b   1.000
_cell.length_c   1.000
_cell.angle_alpha   90.00
_cell.angle_beta   90.00
_cell.angle_gamma   90.00
#
_symmetry.space_group_name_H-M   'P 1'
#
loop_
_entity.id
_entity.type
_entity.pdbx_description
1 polymer ?
#
loop_
_entity_poly.entity_id
_entity_poly.type
_entity_poly.pdbx_seq_one_letter_code
_entity_poly.pdbx_strand_id
1 'polypeptide(L)'
;DTLAVPGKDIYLGLDAELQQYGEALLKNKTGSIVAIEPSTGQILAMVTSPSYDPNELVGRVRSENYMRLLNDTLKPLVNRATSGIYPPGSTFKMVNGLITLQSGVVNKNSVFPCNGIESQPIRCTHFHSNSVALYEAIENSCNPYFWETFREMFASAKFTSSKEAYAYWYDLVTSFGLGSTFKTDIPAEVSGNIPKS
;
A
#
# COMPACT_ATOMS: atom_id res chain seq x y z
N ASP A 1 43.12 -19.07 -17.00
CA ASP A 1 41.96 -18.43 -17.59
C ASP A 1 40.75 -19.34 -17.47
N THR A 2 39.77 -18.91 -16.73
CA THR A 2 38.49 -19.62 -16.58
C THR A 2 37.60 -19.27 -17.78
N LEU A 3 37.10 -20.27 -18.49
CA LEU A 3 36.17 -20.06 -19.60
C LEU A 3 34.87 -19.42 -19.10
N ALA A 4 34.36 -18.45 -19.84
CA ALA A 4 33.07 -17.83 -19.54
C ALA A 4 31.95 -18.88 -19.69
N VAL A 5 31.10 -18.97 -18.68
CA VAL A 5 29.90 -19.83 -18.70
C VAL A 5 28.71 -18.92 -19.07
N PRO A 6 27.94 -19.24 -20.12
CA PRO A 6 26.74 -18.48 -20.45
C PRO A 6 25.74 -18.49 -19.30
N GLY A 7 25.05 -17.37 -19.08
CA GLY A 7 23.92 -17.31 -18.16
C GLY A 7 22.74 -18.16 -18.66
N LYS A 8 21.75 -18.34 -17.80
CA LYS A 8 20.46 -18.97 -18.14
C LYS A 8 19.44 -17.89 -18.50
N ASP A 9 18.54 -18.21 -19.42
CA ASP A 9 17.41 -17.36 -19.73
C ASP A 9 16.45 -17.28 -18.52
N ILE A 10 15.88 -16.10 -18.31
CA ILE A 10 14.89 -15.84 -17.27
C ILE A 10 13.58 -15.48 -17.96
N TYR A 11 12.50 -16.17 -17.59
CA TYR A 11 11.16 -15.87 -18.05
C TYR A 11 10.45 -15.08 -16.94
N LEU A 12 10.00 -13.86 -17.28
CA LEU A 12 9.32 -12.96 -16.38
C LEU A 12 7.81 -12.99 -16.61
N GLY A 13 7.01 -12.76 -15.57
CA GLY A 13 5.57 -12.55 -15.68
C GLY A 13 5.20 -11.14 -16.18
N LEU A 14 6.19 -10.27 -16.42
CA LEU A 14 5.94 -8.89 -16.83
C LEU A 14 5.35 -8.81 -18.25
N ASP A 15 4.29 -8.01 -18.39
CA ASP A 15 3.77 -7.55 -19.67
C ASP A 15 4.55 -6.31 -20.10
N ALA A 16 5.30 -6.43 -21.20
CA ALA A 16 6.19 -5.37 -21.65
C ALA A 16 5.44 -4.10 -22.08
N GLU A 17 4.26 -4.23 -22.68
CA GLU A 17 3.46 -3.08 -23.11
C GLU A 17 2.88 -2.35 -21.89
N LEU A 18 2.37 -3.09 -20.92
CA LEU A 18 1.84 -2.54 -19.67
C LEU A 18 2.94 -1.85 -18.85
N GLN A 19 4.13 -2.45 -18.80
CA GLN A 19 5.31 -1.86 -18.16
C GLN A 19 5.69 -0.51 -18.80
N GLN A 20 5.82 -0.46 -20.12
CA GLN A 20 6.13 0.75 -20.87
C GLN A 20 5.06 1.83 -20.69
N TYR A 21 3.79 1.43 -20.68
CA TYR A 21 2.69 2.36 -20.42
C TYR A 21 2.78 2.96 -19.02
N GLY A 22 3.04 2.14 -18.01
CA GLY A 22 3.26 2.61 -16.65
C GLY A 22 4.44 3.58 -16.52
N GLU A 23 5.54 3.31 -17.20
CA GLU A 23 6.71 4.20 -17.25
C GLU A 23 6.38 5.54 -17.90
N ALA A 24 5.61 5.53 -18.99
CA ALA A 24 5.14 6.75 -19.65
C ALA A 24 4.24 7.59 -18.73
N LEU A 25 3.34 6.94 -17.98
CA LEU A 25 2.45 7.63 -17.02
C LEU A 25 3.22 8.28 -15.86
N LEU A 26 4.32 7.67 -15.41
CA LEU A 26 5.16 8.19 -14.32
C LEU A 26 6.24 9.18 -14.77
N LYS A 27 6.36 9.45 -16.06
CA LYS A 27 7.32 10.43 -16.57
C LYS A 27 7.19 11.76 -15.83
N ASN A 28 8.29 12.29 -15.31
CA ASN A 28 8.37 13.53 -14.51
C ASN A 28 7.55 13.51 -13.20
N LYS A 29 7.26 12.33 -12.67
CA LYS A 29 6.59 12.15 -11.37
C LYS A 29 7.45 11.30 -10.45
N THR A 30 7.18 11.35 -9.16
CA THR A 30 7.82 10.47 -8.17
C THR A 30 6.77 9.52 -7.61
N GLY A 31 7.03 8.21 -7.71
CA GLY A 31 6.09 7.21 -7.25
C GLY A 31 6.35 5.83 -7.83
N SER A 32 5.37 4.95 -7.71
CA SER A 32 5.40 3.60 -8.28
C SER A 32 4.04 3.16 -8.79
N ILE A 33 4.06 2.24 -9.76
CA ILE A 33 2.87 1.51 -10.23
C ILE A 33 3.18 0.03 -10.12
N VAL A 34 2.27 -0.74 -9.54
CA VAL A 34 2.34 -2.20 -9.50
C VAL A 34 1.03 -2.76 -10.02
N ALA A 35 1.10 -3.64 -11.01
CA ALA A 35 -0.05 -4.39 -11.52
C ALA A 35 0.16 -5.87 -11.23
N ILE A 36 -0.80 -6.49 -10.57
CA ILE A 36 -0.76 -7.90 -10.17
C ILE A 36 -2.00 -8.58 -10.69
N GLU A 37 -1.85 -9.76 -11.29
CA GLU A 37 -2.96 -10.61 -11.66
C GLU A 37 -3.47 -11.36 -10.42
N PRO A 38 -4.71 -11.12 -9.95
CA PRO A 38 -5.18 -11.68 -8.68
C PRO A 38 -5.29 -13.21 -8.68
N SER A 39 -5.52 -13.81 -9.84
CA SER A 39 -5.71 -15.27 -9.96
C SER A 39 -4.43 -16.07 -9.81
N THR A 40 -3.29 -15.50 -10.19
CA THR A 40 -1.99 -16.18 -10.20
C THR A 40 -0.98 -15.56 -9.23
N GLY A 41 -1.19 -14.30 -8.85
CA GLY A 41 -0.21 -13.50 -8.10
C GLY A 41 0.94 -12.98 -8.97
N GLN A 42 0.90 -13.17 -10.29
CA GLN A 42 1.94 -12.68 -11.19
C GLN A 42 1.98 -11.15 -11.22
N ILE A 43 3.19 -10.61 -11.17
CA ILE A 43 3.43 -9.17 -11.33
C ILE A 43 3.51 -8.89 -12.82
N LEU A 44 2.49 -8.21 -13.35
CA LEU A 44 2.38 -7.85 -14.75
C LEU A 44 3.14 -6.56 -15.08
N ALA A 45 3.23 -5.64 -14.12
CA ALA A 45 4.07 -4.44 -14.22
C ALA A 45 4.56 -4.01 -12.85
N MET A 46 5.80 -3.51 -12.79
CA MET A 46 6.38 -2.92 -11.60
C MET A 46 7.25 -1.73 -12.01
N VAL A 47 6.69 -0.54 -11.86
CA VAL A 47 7.32 0.71 -12.27
C VAL A 47 7.72 1.52 -11.05
N THR A 48 8.91 2.06 -11.06
CA THR A 48 9.38 3.04 -10.07
C THR A 48 9.90 4.28 -10.79
N SER A 49 9.60 5.45 -10.25
CA SER A 49 10.05 6.72 -10.82
C SER A 49 10.45 7.71 -9.70
N PRO A 50 11.51 8.49 -9.89
CA PRO A 50 12.45 8.39 -11.01
C PRO A 50 13.22 7.06 -11.02
N SER A 51 13.63 6.64 -12.19
CA SER A 51 14.43 5.45 -12.44
C SER A 51 15.75 5.85 -13.10
N TYR A 52 16.53 4.89 -13.52
CA TYR A 52 17.79 5.09 -14.21
C TYR A 52 17.91 4.14 -15.39
N ASP A 53 18.78 4.47 -16.36
CA ASP A 53 19.12 3.55 -17.44
C ASP A 53 20.13 2.50 -16.93
N PRO A 54 19.81 1.20 -16.93
CA PRO A 54 20.74 0.15 -16.50
C PRO A 54 22.05 0.12 -17.30
N ASN A 55 22.06 0.63 -18.53
CA ASN A 55 23.25 0.70 -19.35
C ASN A 55 24.29 1.70 -18.78
N GLU A 56 23.89 2.65 -17.94
CA GLU A 56 24.82 3.53 -17.24
C GLU A 56 25.69 2.78 -16.22
N LEU A 57 25.24 1.60 -15.77
CA LEU A 57 25.92 0.81 -14.75
C LEU A 57 26.78 -0.33 -15.34
N VAL A 58 27.19 -0.22 -16.62
CA VAL A 58 28.08 -1.17 -17.26
C VAL A 58 29.39 -0.51 -17.70
N GLY A 59 30.42 -1.34 -17.89
CA GLY A 59 31.71 -0.89 -18.39
C GLY A 59 32.52 -0.07 -17.40
N ARG A 60 33.46 0.74 -17.93
CA ARG A 60 34.46 1.46 -17.13
C ARG A 60 33.89 2.64 -16.34
N VAL A 61 32.79 3.24 -16.82
CA VAL A 61 32.13 4.41 -16.20
C VAL A 61 31.16 4.02 -15.09
N ARG A 62 30.96 2.72 -14.85
CA ARG A 62 30.00 2.20 -13.86
C ARG A 62 30.12 2.85 -12.48
N SER A 63 31.34 2.94 -11.96
CA SER A 63 31.55 3.45 -10.59
C SER A 63 31.18 4.93 -10.47
N GLU A 64 31.53 5.74 -11.46
CA GLU A 64 31.21 7.15 -11.52
C GLU A 64 29.69 7.36 -11.62
N ASN A 65 29.04 6.67 -12.54
CA ASN A 65 27.58 6.72 -12.72
C ASN A 65 26.83 6.24 -11.47
N TYR A 66 27.30 5.14 -10.84
CA TYR A 66 26.70 4.66 -9.60
C TYR A 66 26.77 5.71 -8.50
N MET A 67 27.92 6.36 -8.29
CA MET A 67 28.07 7.41 -7.28
C MET A 67 27.19 8.63 -7.59
N ARG A 68 27.04 9.01 -8.85
CA ARG A 68 26.12 10.06 -9.28
C ARG A 68 24.67 9.72 -8.93
N LEU A 69 24.20 8.50 -9.28
CA LEU A 69 22.85 8.03 -8.98
C LEU A 69 22.61 7.89 -7.48
N LEU A 70 23.60 7.45 -6.72
CA LEU A 70 23.53 7.30 -5.26
C LEU A 70 23.36 8.63 -4.54
N ASN A 71 24.05 9.67 -5.02
CA ASN A 71 24.01 11.02 -4.45
C ASN A 71 22.85 11.86 -4.99
N ASP A 72 22.10 11.37 -5.96
CA ASP A 72 20.91 12.05 -6.50
C ASP A 72 19.84 12.20 -5.41
N THR A 73 19.38 13.41 -5.19
CA THR A 73 18.34 13.72 -4.19
C THR A 73 17.00 13.05 -4.48
N LEU A 74 16.73 12.76 -5.75
CA LEU A 74 15.53 12.05 -6.19
C LEU A 74 15.60 10.54 -5.99
N LYS A 75 16.78 10.01 -5.62
CA LYS A 75 17.04 8.60 -5.27
C LYS A 75 16.54 7.61 -6.34
N PRO A 76 17.06 7.68 -7.58
CA PRO A 76 16.62 6.82 -8.67
C PRO A 76 16.95 5.31 -8.47
N LEU A 77 17.93 5.00 -7.61
CA LEU A 77 18.26 3.60 -7.25
C LEU A 77 17.26 2.92 -6.32
N VAL A 78 16.33 3.69 -5.73
CA VAL A 78 15.33 3.12 -4.81
C VAL A 78 14.16 2.55 -5.58
N ASN A 79 13.93 1.25 -5.47
CA ASN A 79 12.70 0.64 -5.96
C ASN A 79 11.53 1.00 -5.01
N ARG A 80 10.75 2.00 -5.37
CA ARG A 80 9.63 2.50 -4.57
C ARG A 80 8.48 1.53 -4.47
N ALA A 81 8.37 0.59 -5.40
CA ALA A 81 7.32 -0.44 -5.39
C ALA A 81 7.54 -1.46 -4.26
N THR A 82 8.81 -1.80 -3.95
CA THR A 82 9.15 -2.81 -2.94
C THR A 82 9.66 -2.23 -1.63
N SER A 83 10.31 -1.06 -1.69
CA SER A 83 10.98 -0.45 -0.53
C SER A 83 10.29 0.84 -0.04
N GLY A 84 9.28 1.34 -0.76
CA GLY A 84 8.54 2.53 -0.36
C GLY A 84 7.58 2.25 0.78
N ILE A 85 7.71 3.02 1.88
CA ILE A 85 6.76 2.96 3.00
C ILE A 85 5.93 4.24 2.97
N TYR A 86 4.63 4.10 2.68
CA TYR A 86 3.71 5.22 2.53
C TYR A 86 2.49 5.03 3.43
N PRO A 87 1.93 6.12 4.00
CA PRO A 87 0.62 6.04 4.63
C PRO A 87 -0.44 5.58 3.59
N PRO A 88 -1.21 4.53 3.87
CA PRO A 88 -2.15 3.99 2.89
C PRO A 88 -3.33 4.93 2.61
N GLY A 89 -3.60 5.87 3.50
CA GLY A 89 -4.73 6.78 3.36
C GLY A 89 -6.07 6.07 3.27
N SER A 90 -7.02 6.64 2.46
CA SER A 90 -8.40 6.13 2.35
C SER A 90 -8.52 4.72 1.77
N THR A 91 -7.48 4.19 1.12
CA THR A 91 -7.49 2.80 0.65
C THR A 91 -7.56 1.81 1.81
N PHE A 92 -7.00 2.16 2.96
CA PHE A 92 -7.04 1.33 4.16
C PHE A 92 -8.44 1.25 4.81
N LYS A 93 -9.37 2.14 4.44
CA LYS A 93 -10.76 2.09 4.91
C LYS A 93 -11.45 0.78 4.54
N MET A 94 -11.09 0.17 3.41
CA MET A 94 -11.64 -1.14 3.01
C MET A 94 -11.24 -2.23 4.01
N VAL A 95 -9.98 -2.28 4.40
CA VAL A 95 -9.47 -3.22 5.39
C VAL A 95 -10.14 -2.98 6.74
N ASN A 96 -10.18 -1.73 7.22
CA ASN A 96 -10.86 -1.39 8.47
C ASN A 96 -12.35 -1.70 8.44
N GLY A 97 -13.03 -1.43 7.33
CA GLY A 97 -14.45 -1.74 7.16
C GLY A 97 -14.73 -3.24 7.29
N LEU A 98 -13.92 -4.07 6.64
CA LEU A 98 -14.03 -5.54 6.74
C LEU A 98 -13.80 -6.01 8.18
N ILE A 99 -12.78 -5.50 8.86
CA ILE A 99 -12.45 -5.87 10.24
C ILE A 99 -13.58 -5.48 11.20
N THR A 100 -14.10 -4.25 11.09
CA THR A 100 -15.19 -3.78 11.96
C THR A 100 -16.49 -4.56 11.72
N LEU A 101 -16.81 -4.91 10.48
CA LEU A 101 -17.93 -5.80 10.16
C LEU A 101 -17.73 -7.22 10.74
N GLN A 102 -16.54 -7.78 10.57
CA GLN A 102 -16.22 -9.12 11.09
C GLN A 102 -16.22 -9.16 12.62
N SER A 103 -15.93 -8.05 13.28
CA SER A 103 -16.06 -7.96 14.74
C SER A 103 -17.50 -8.17 15.22
N GLY A 104 -18.50 -7.93 14.37
CA GLY A 104 -19.93 -8.01 14.69
C GLY A 104 -20.44 -6.85 15.56
N VAL A 105 -19.57 -5.87 15.89
CA VAL A 105 -19.94 -4.67 16.65
C VAL A 105 -20.78 -3.72 15.80
N VAL A 106 -20.46 -3.63 14.52
CA VAL A 106 -21.23 -2.88 13.53
C VAL A 106 -21.65 -3.80 12.38
N ASN A 107 -22.66 -3.39 11.64
CA ASN A 107 -23.12 -4.09 10.44
C ASN A 107 -23.30 -3.09 9.28
N LYS A 108 -23.63 -3.59 8.09
CA LYS A 108 -23.76 -2.76 6.88
C LYS A 108 -24.82 -1.64 6.98
N ASN A 109 -25.77 -1.78 7.91
CA ASN A 109 -26.84 -0.81 8.14
C ASN A 109 -26.56 0.10 9.34
N SER A 110 -25.43 -0.07 10.04
CA SER A 110 -25.03 0.83 11.12
C SER A 110 -24.78 2.22 10.55
N VAL A 111 -25.40 3.23 11.19
CA VAL A 111 -25.39 4.61 10.73
C VAL A 111 -24.63 5.46 11.73
N PHE A 112 -23.77 6.33 11.23
CA PHE A 112 -23.01 7.28 12.03
C PHE A 112 -23.15 8.71 11.50
N PRO A 113 -23.09 9.73 12.39
CA PRO A 113 -23.22 11.11 11.99
C PRO A 113 -21.99 11.61 11.25
N CYS A 114 -22.20 12.49 10.26
CA CYS A 114 -21.14 13.24 9.61
C CYS A 114 -21.62 14.68 9.34
N ASN A 115 -20.96 15.65 9.96
CA ASN A 115 -21.24 17.08 9.80
C ASN A 115 -20.23 17.76 8.86
N GLY A 116 -19.69 17.01 7.90
CA GLY A 116 -18.73 17.53 6.92
C GLY A 116 -17.46 18.06 7.61
N ILE A 117 -17.06 19.28 7.27
CA ILE A 117 -15.86 19.94 7.82
C ILE A 117 -15.97 20.27 9.32
N GLU A 118 -17.20 20.28 9.87
CA GLU A 118 -17.44 20.53 11.30
C GLU A 118 -17.37 19.25 12.15
N SER A 119 -17.26 18.07 11.51
CA SER A 119 -17.12 16.81 12.23
C SER A 119 -15.86 16.80 13.09
N GLN A 120 -15.99 16.25 14.31
CA GLN A 120 -14.90 16.07 15.27
C GLN A 120 -14.82 14.59 15.69
N PRO A 121 -13.64 14.06 15.97
CA PRO A 121 -12.30 14.69 15.87
C PRO A 121 -11.75 14.68 14.43
N ILE A 122 -12.41 14.02 13.49
CA ILE A 122 -11.97 13.85 12.09
C ILE A 122 -12.95 14.53 11.15
N ARG A 123 -12.45 15.46 10.34
CA ARG A 123 -13.23 16.19 9.35
C ARG A 123 -13.51 15.34 8.11
N CYS A 124 -14.66 15.62 7.46
CA CYS A 124 -14.97 15.13 6.12
C CYS A 124 -15.09 16.31 5.16
N THR A 125 -14.46 16.16 3.99
CA THR A 125 -14.47 17.20 2.94
C THR A 125 -15.39 16.85 1.77
N HIS A 126 -16.08 15.71 1.85
CA HIS A 126 -16.98 15.24 0.80
C HIS A 126 -18.44 15.59 1.12
N PHE A 127 -19.22 15.80 0.07
CA PHE A 127 -20.66 16.08 0.18
C PHE A 127 -21.43 14.77 0.16
N HIS A 128 -22.17 14.49 1.21
CA HIS A 128 -23.05 13.34 1.37
C HIS A 128 -24.07 13.61 2.49
N SER A 129 -24.92 12.63 2.82
CA SER A 129 -25.89 12.77 3.91
C SER A 129 -25.23 12.95 5.28
N ASN A 130 -25.97 13.55 6.22
CA ASN A 130 -25.47 13.71 7.61
C ASN A 130 -25.60 12.43 8.44
N SER A 131 -26.26 11.39 7.91
CA SER A 131 -26.45 10.10 8.53
C SER A 131 -25.96 9.02 7.57
N VAL A 132 -24.76 8.54 7.78
CA VAL A 132 -23.99 7.76 6.81
C VAL A 132 -23.96 6.28 7.19
N ALA A 133 -24.34 5.41 6.25
CA ALA A 133 -24.15 3.97 6.34
C ALA A 133 -22.96 3.50 5.49
N LEU A 134 -22.61 2.22 5.59
CA LEU A 134 -21.37 1.67 5.01
C LEU A 134 -21.19 1.98 3.51
N TYR A 135 -22.22 1.75 2.69
CA TYR A 135 -22.08 1.93 1.24
C TYR A 135 -21.82 3.40 0.87
N GLU A 136 -22.58 4.31 1.45
CA GLU A 136 -22.38 5.74 1.26
C GLU A 136 -21.02 6.21 1.82
N ALA A 137 -20.60 5.61 2.95
CA ALA A 137 -19.29 5.90 3.54
C ALA A 137 -18.12 5.48 2.63
N ILE A 138 -18.26 4.35 1.94
CA ILE A 138 -17.27 3.87 0.96
C ILE A 138 -17.28 4.78 -0.27
N GLU A 139 -18.44 4.99 -0.86
CA GLU A 139 -18.63 5.80 -2.07
C GLU A 139 -18.02 7.20 -1.91
N ASN A 140 -18.28 7.84 -0.77
CA ASN A 140 -17.84 9.20 -0.49
C ASN A 140 -16.58 9.27 0.37
N SER A 141 -15.95 8.13 0.66
CA SER A 141 -14.75 8.08 1.51
C SER A 141 -14.91 8.85 2.84
N CYS A 142 -16.05 8.69 3.53
CA CYS A 142 -16.41 9.42 4.74
C CYS A 142 -15.45 9.11 5.90
N ASN A 143 -14.67 10.10 6.34
CA ASN A 143 -13.73 9.93 7.45
C ASN A 143 -14.43 9.70 8.81
N PRO A 144 -15.47 10.50 9.20
CA PRO A 144 -16.17 10.27 10.46
C PRO A 144 -16.77 8.87 10.59
N TYR A 145 -17.38 8.33 9.53
CA TYR A 145 -17.92 6.98 9.57
C TYR A 145 -16.87 5.94 9.95
N PHE A 146 -15.73 5.94 9.27
CA PHE A 146 -14.67 4.96 9.54
C PHE A 146 -13.99 5.18 10.89
N TRP A 147 -13.93 6.42 11.36
CA TRP A 147 -13.48 6.71 12.71
C TRP A 147 -14.43 6.14 13.76
N GLU A 148 -15.74 6.41 13.62
CA GLU A 148 -16.75 5.95 14.58
C GLU A 148 -16.86 4.42 14.62
N THR A 149 -16.86 3.75 13.47
CA THR A 149 -16.88 2.27 13.45
C THR A 149 -15.67 1.66 14.14
N PHE A 150 -14.49 2.27 13.97
CA PHE A 150 -13.27 1.84 14.65
C PHE A 150 -13.36 2.12 16.16
N ARG A 151 -13.80 3.30 16.56
CA ARG A 151 -14.02 3.67 17.95
C ARG A 151 -15.02 2.75 18.65
N GLU A 152 -16.15 2.45 18.01
CA GLU A 152 -17.15 1.52 18.53
C GLU A 152 -16.58 0.11 18.75
N MET A 153 -15.74 -0.37 17.85
CA MET A 153 -15.07 -1.66 18.04
C MET A 153 -14.21 -1.66 19.31
N PHE A 154 -13.47 -0.59 19.58
CA PHE A 154 -12.62 -0.48 20.77
C PHE A 154 -13.41 -0.23 22.05
N ALA A 155 -14.58 0.39 21.96
CA ALA A 155 -15.47 0.64 23.10
C ALA A 155 -16.42 -0.52 23.41
N SER A 156 -16.47 -1.53 22.54
CA SER A 156 -17.41 -2.64 22.64
C SER A 156 -17.11 -3.54 23.84
N ALA A 157 -18.18 -3.93 24.57
CA ALA A 157 -18.11 -4.93 25.63
C ALA A 157 -17.74 -6.35 25.13
N LYS A 158 -17.59 -6.55 23.81
CA LYS A 158 -17.07 -7.78 23.24
C LYS A 158 -15.62 -8.04 23.66
N PHE A 159 -14.85 -6.99 23.90
CA PHE A 159 -13.46 -7.07 24.33
C PHE A 159 -13.35 -6.63 25.78
N THR A 160 -12.52 -7.34 26.53
CA THR A 160 -12.31 -7.04 27.97
C THR A 160 -11.46 -5.78 28.18
N SER A 161 -10.74 -5.35 27.13
CA SER A 161 -9.89 -4.16 27.15
C SER A 161 -9.61 -3.63 25.76
N SER A 162 -9.21 -2.37 25.66
CA SER A 162 -8.72 -1.79 24.41
C SER A 162 -7.48 -2.53 23.86
N LYS A 163 -6.69 -3.14 24.74
CA LYS A 163 -5.54 -3.96 24.32
C LYS A 163 -5.99 -5.22 23.60
N GLU A 164 -7.04 -5.87 24.06
CA GLU A 164 -7.63 -7.04 23.39
C GLU A 164 -8.27 -6.66 22.04
N ALA A 165 -9.02 -5.55 22.01
CA ALA A 165 -9.57 -5.02 20.77
C ALA A 165 -8.46 -4.69 19.76
N TYR A 166 -7.34 -4.15 20.23
CA TYR A 166 -6.19 -3.86 19.39
C TYR A 166 -5.53 -5.15 18.88
N ALA A 167 -5.33 -6.15 19.72
CA ALA A 167 -4.78 -7.44 19.31
C ALA A 167 -5.66 -8.09 18.23
N TYR A 168 -6.97 -8.10 18.42
CA TYR A 168 -7.93 -8.59 17.42
C TYR A 168 -7.78 -7.86 16.08
N TRP A 169 -7.73 -6.52 16.12
CA TRP A 169 -7.52 -5.71 14.90
C TRP A 169 -6.18 -6.00 14.26
N TYR A 170 -5.12 -6.08 15.05
CA TYR A 170 -3.75 -6.34 14.56
C TYR A 170 -3.64 -7.70 13.87
N ASP A 171 -4.21 -8.75 14.49
CA ASP A 171 -4.20 -10.10 13.93
C ASP A 171 -4.94 -10.15 12.59
N LEU A 172 -6.05 -9.46 12.45
CA LEU A 172 -6.78 -9.39 11.20
C LEU A 172 -6.05 -8.57 10.14
N VAL A 173 -5.46 -7.43 10.49
CA VAL A 173 -4.64 -6.63 9.57
C VAL A 173 -3.47 -7.46 9.04
N THR A 174 -2.78 -8.17 9.93
CA THR A 174 -1.65 -9.01 9.53
C THR A 174 -2.07 -10.23 8.72
N SER A 175 -3.29 -10.73 8.90
CA SER A 175 -3.83 -11.82 8.08
C SER A 175 -4.00 -11.46 6.60
N PHE A 176 -4.09 -10.17 6.27
CA PHE A 176 -4.02 -9.67 4.88
C PHE A 176 -2.60 -9.65 4.30
N GLY A 177 -1.60 -10.09 5.07
CA GLY A 177 -0.19 -10.02 4.68
C GLY A 177 0.49 -8.67 4.97
N LEU A 178 -0.26 -7.68 5.50
CA LEU A 178 0.29 -6.38 5.87
C LEU A 178 1.25 -6.54 7.06
N GLY A 179 2.35 -5.80 7.05
CA GLY A 179 3.37 -5.87 8.09
C GLY A 179 4.34 -7.05 7.96
N SER A 180 4.27 -7.81 6.86
CA SER A 180 5.15 -8.94 6.54
C SER A 180 5.77 -8.77 5.17
N THR A 181 6.91 -9.42 4.95
CA THR A 181 7.46 -9.59 3.59
C THR A 181 6.81 -10.81 2.95
N PHE A 182 6.54 -10.73 1.65
CA PHE A 182 5.95 -11.83 0.88
C PHE A 182 6.98 -12.88 0.45
N LYS A 183 8.27 -12.63 0.75
CA LYS A 183 9.41 -13.50 0.37
C LYS A 183 9.46 -13.73 -1.14
N THR A 184 9.18 -12.68 -1.89
CA THR A 184 9.33 -12.70 -3.35
C THR A 184 10.80 -12.84 -3.71
N ASP A 185 11.10 -13.24 -4.94
CA ASP A 185 12.44 -13.26 -5.51
C ASP A 185 12.97 -11.86 -5.88
N ILE A 186 12.15 -10.82 -5.63
CA ILE A 186 12.52 -9.42 -5.86
C ILE A 186 13.28 -8.89 -4.64
N PRO A 187 14.51 -8.40 -4.81
CA PRO A 187 15.32 -7.92 -3.69
C PRO A 187 14.76 -6.61 -3.09
N ALA A 188 15.18 -6.33 -1.84
CA ALA A 188 14.87 -5.10 -1.10
C ALA A 188 13.38 -4.89 -0.79
N GLU A 189 12.62 -5.97 -0.63
CA GLU A 189 11.25 -5.91 -0.12
C GLU A 189 11.25 -5.52 1.37
N VAL A 190 10.40 -4.58 1.75
CA VAL A 190 10.18 -4.17 3.15
C VAL A 190 8.77 -4.51 3.61
N SER A 191 8.64 -4.92 4.86
CA SER A 191 7.36 -5.36 5.45
C SER A 191 6.36 -4.23 5.70
N GLY A 192 6.80 -2.97 5.59
CA GLY A 192 5.99 -1.85 6.06
C GLY A 192 5.99 -1.71 7.59
N ASN A 193 5.16 -0.81 8.09
CA ASN A 193 5.08 -0.53 9.52
C ASN A 193 3.62 -0.53 9.98
N ILE A 194 3.23 -1.53 10.76
CA ILE A 194 1.98 -1.54 11.52
C ILE A 194 2.34 -1.18 12.96
N PRO A 195 1.68 -0.16 13.58
CA PRO A 195 1.93 0.18 14.97
C PRO A 195 1.81 -1.06 15.87
N LYS A 196 2.67 -1.18 16.86
CA LYS A 196 2.56 -2.22 17.91
C LYS A 196 1.88 -1.63 19.13
N SER A 197 1.08 -2.44 19.83
CA SER A 197 0.41 -2.05 21.07
C SER A 197 1.39 -1.82 22.20
#